data_62062a1aeadbbae657d6fe6fa6845220
#
_entry.id   62062a1aeadbbae657d6fe6fa6845220
#
_cell.length_a   1.000
_cell.length_b   1.000
_cell.length_c   1.000
_cell.angle_alpha   90.00
_cell.angle_beta   90.00
_cell.angle_gamma   90.00
#
_symmetry.space_group_name_H-M   'P 1'
#
loop_
_entity.id
_entity.type
_entity.pdbx_description
1 polymer ?
#
loop_
_entity_poly.entity_id
_entity_poly.type
_entity_poly.pdbx_seq_one_letter_code
_entity_poly.pdbx_strand_id
1 'polypeptide(L)'
;MPSVGPKPLRRGHDAGGTGLKKLSQKVFGRIAVTAALILIQAAWLLVWFTRLAHYAPWVGAVFTALSILIVLYIVRKDDNPAYKIVWIILILLVPLLGGLLYVVFGNKRPERRMREKFARAMKGTRPLLAQDSTVLDRLPARERATARYVAECGGYPVWANTSVQYYPIGQDMYAAMLKELEAAQHYIFMEYFIIRQYSGMWQSILAVLERKAREGVQVRLMYDDLGSVALLPGGYWRELEQKGIRCLAFNPFVPLVSLVMNNRDHRKILVIDGHTAFTGGINLSDEYINVTHPHGVWKDTGVMLRGDAVWNFTLMFLETWNAMRPEDTDFLPYRPGLHAPAGGAGEAGGIVQPFGDSPLDAEPVAENVYIDILAQAKDYVYIATPYLAISNEMQTALCLAAKRGVDVRILTPGIPDKPTVFQLTRSYYASLLRAGVRIYEYTPGFVHAKSYLADDAVGVVGTINMDFRSLYLHFECGTLLYGCPALADLKQDMLQTFAASREVHLEDCRTGFWGALFSAVLRLFAPLLSDAGARHPSRARCGPGPPVAGWACGKSTGFAGEGASQHRAFPCSAGQGGPLTAGYYRRKAPVRAPAACKRAAGEINCMCAGAQACAGPLRGGRMLPG
;
A
#
# COMPACT_ATOMS: atom_id res chain seq x y z
N MET A 1 -73.51 -28.48 13.83
CA MET A 1 -72.40 -27.49 14.07
C MET A 1 -71.12 -28.20 13.66
N PRO A 2 -70.43 -27.78 12.58
CA PRO A 2 -69.17 -28.40 12.16
C PRO A 2 -67.99 -27.58 12.73
N SER A 3 -66.99 -28.32 13.22
CA SER A 3 -65.74 -27.88 13.80
C SER A 3 -64.83 -27.23 12.75
N VAL A 4 -64.36 -26.03 13.03
CA VAL A 4 -63.36 -25.33 12.21
C VAL A 4 -61.96 -25.71 12.74
N GLY A 5 -61.19 -26.42 11.94
CA GLY A 5 -59.76 -26.67 12.21
C GLY A 5 -58.88 -25.50 11.78
N PRO A 6 -57.70 -25.31 12.40
CA PRO A 6 -56.85 -24.15 12.12
C PRO A 6 -56.09 -24.32 10.79
N LYS A 7 -56.03 -23.21 10.00
CA LYS A 7 -55.23 -23.08 8.76
C LYS A 7 -53.74 -23.05 9.08
N PRO A 8 -52.87 -23.69 8.26
CA PRO A 8 -51.44 -23.63 8.44
C PRO A 8 -50.88 -22.25 8.00
N LEU A 9 -50.00 -21.67 8.83
CA LEU A 9 -49.23 -20.48 8.56
C LEU A 9 -48.29 -20.69 7.36
N ARG A 10 -48.44 -19.88 6.32
CA ARG A 10 -47.50 -19.81 5.19
C ARG A 10 -46.16 -19.28 5.71
N ARG A 11 -45.11 -20.10 5.57
CA ARG A 11 -43.72 -19.70 5.73
C ARG A 11 -43.41 -18.64 4.69
N GLY A 12 -42.96 -17.44 5.16
CA GLY A 12 -42.46 -16.40 4.31
C GLY A 12 -41.17 -16.87 3.60
N HIS A 13 -41.16 -16.73 2.28
CA HIS A 13 -40.02 -17.05 1.43
C HIS A 13 -38.90 -16.02 1.58
N ASP A 14 -37.69 -16.55 1.66
CA ASP A 14 -36.41 -15.86 1.61
C ASP A 14 -36.32 -14.82 0.48
N ALA A 15 -36.50 -13.53 0.81
CA ALA A 15 -36.37 -12.42 -0.15
C ALA A 15 -34.93 -11.85 -0.24
N GLY A 16 -34.02 -12.26 0.65
CA GLY A 16 -32.67 -11.70 0.72
C GLY A 16 -31.66 -12.27 -0.30
N GLY A 17 -31.81 -13.55 -0.69
CA GLY A 17 -30.82 -14.23 -1.55
C GLY A 17 -30.91 -13.91 -3.05
N THR A 18 -32.04 -13.42 -3.52
CA THR A 18 -32.27 -13.15 -4.95
C THR A 18 -31.76 -11.78 -5.41
N GLY A 19 -31.68 -10.81 -4.52
CA GLY A 19 -31.21 -9.45 -4.84
C GLY A 19 -29.71 -9.41 -5.13
N LEU A 20 -28.88 -10.05 -4.32
CA LEU A 20 -27.42 -10.09 -4.50
C LEU A 20 -27.00 -10.85 -5.75
N LYS A 21 -27.66 -11.99 -6.06
CA LYS A 21 -27.41 -12.75 -7.32
C LYS A 21 -27.76 -11.93 -8.55
N LYS A 22 -28.86 -11.16 -8.53
CA LYS A 22 -29.27 -10.29 -9.63
C LYS A 22 -28.35 -9.07 -9.78
N LEU A 23 -27.81 -8.52 -8.69
CA LEU A 23 -26.89 -7.39 -8.72
C LEU A 23 -25.51 -7.79 -9.24
N SER A 24 -24.94 -8.88 -8.75
CA SER A 24 -23.65 -9.40 -9.25
C SER A 24 -23.75 -9.83 -10.71
N GLN A 25 -24.83 -10.46 -11.12
CA GLN A 25 -25.08 -10.83 -12.52
C GLN A 25 -25.26 -9.59 -13.42
N LYS A 26 -25.87 -8.49 -12.94
CA LYS A 26 -25.99 -7.24 -13.70
C LYS A 26 -24.67 -6.52 -13.85
N VAL A 27 -23.84 -6.46 -12.82
CA VAL A 27 -22.49 -5.81 -12.89
C VAL A 27 -21.55 -6.66 -13.75
N PHE A 28 -21.52 -7.98 -13.54
CA PHE A 28 -20.74 -8.90 -14.37
C PHE A 28 -21.19 -8.90 -15.83
N GLY A 29 -22.51 -8.89 -16.07
CA GLY A 29 -23.07 -8.79 -17.42
C GLY A 29 -22.69 -7.49 -18.12
N ARG A 30 -22.68 -6.36 -17.43
CA ARG A 30 -22.29 -5.07 -17.98
C ARG A 30 -20.81 -5.00 -18.35
N ILE A 31 -19.92 -5.47 -17.46
CA ILE A 31 -18.47 -5.50 -17.73
C ILE A 31 -18.16 -6.46 -18.89
N ALA A 32 -18.76 -7.65 -18.87
CA ALA A 32 -18.57 -8.65 -19.94
C ALA A 32 -19.10 -8.16 -21.29
N VAL A 33 -20.28 -7.54 -21.30
CA VAL A 33 -20.87 -6.95 -22.52
C VAL A 33 -20.00 -5.80 -23.02
N THR A 34 -19.53 -4.92 -22.14
CA THR A 34 -18.66 -3.81 -22.54
C THR A 34 -17.33 -4.32 -23.10
N ALA A 35 -16.72 -5.29 -22.46
CA ALA A 35 -15.49 -5.92 -22.94
C ALA A 35 -15.71 -6.62 -24.31
N ALA A 36 -16.81 -7.35 -24.47
CA ALA A 36 -17.16 -7.98 -25.73
C ALA A 36 -17.39 -6.95 -26.85
N LEU A 37 -18.11 -5.85 -26.57
CA LEU A 37 -18.32 -4.79 -27.54
C LEU A 37 -17.01 -4.11 -27.96
N ILE A 38 -16.10 -3.85 -27.02
CA ILE A 38 -14.77 -3.31 -27.31
C ILE A 38 -13.97 -4.27 -28.18
N LEU A 39 -13.99 -5.58 -27.88
CA LEU A 39 -13.31 -6.59 -28.68
C LEU A 39 -13.91 -6.71 -30.10
N ILE A 40 -15.23 -6.67 -30.23
CA ILE A 40 -15.92 -6.67 -31.52
C ILE A 40 -15.58 -5.42 -32.32
N GLN A 41 -15.56 -4.24 -31.69
CA GLN A 41 -15.18 -2.98 -32.37
C GLN A 41 -13.70 -3.01 -32.77
N ALA A 42 -12.81 -3.53 -31.92
CA ALA A 42 -11.40 -3.67 -32.24
C ALA A 42 -11.18 -4.65 -33.41
N ALA A 43 -11.87 -5.79 -33.40
CA ALA A 43 -11.84 -6.76 -34.50
C ALA A 43 -12.39 -6.18 -35.80
N TRP A 44 -13.51 -5.46 -35.72
CA TRP A 44 -14.10 -4.78 -36.89
C TRP A 44 -13.16 -3.72 -37.48
N LEU A 45 -12.56 -2.88 -36.63
CA LEU A 45 -11.57 -1.89 -37.06
C LEU A 45 -10.34 -2.55 -37.69
N LEU A 46 -9.87 -3.68 -37.13
CA LEU A 46 -8.74 -4.43 -37.70
C LEU A 46 -9.06 -5.00 -39.05
N VAL A 47 -10.25 -5.62 -39.22
CA VAL A 47 -10.71 -6.15 -40.51
C VAL A 47 -10.90 -5.02 -41.54
N TRP A 48 -11.53 -3.93 -41.14
CA TRP A 48 -11.75 -2.76 -42.02
C TRP A 48 -10.42 -2.15 -42.45
N PHE A 49 -9.45 -2.02 -41.52
CA PHE A 49 -8.14 -1.48 -41.81
C PHE A 49 -7.33 -2.39 -42.74
N THR A 50 -7.31 -3.71 -42.53
CA THR A 50 -6.60 -4.65 -43.39
C THR A 50 -7.20 -4.66 -44.82
N ARG A 51 -8.53 -4.55 -44.95
CA ARG A 51 -9.19 -4.42 -46.24
C ARG A 51 -8.85 -3.10 -46.92
N LEU A 52 -8.91 -1.97 -46.17
CA LEU A 52 -8.57 -0.65 -46.71
C LEU A 52 -7.11 -0.56 -47.15
N ALA A 53 -6.18 -1.13 -46.39
CA ALA A 53 -4.76 -1.18 -46.74
C ALA A 53 -4.50 -1.99 -48.04
N HIS A 54 -5.33 -2.98 -48.29
CA HIS A 54 -5.23 -3.76 -49.55
C HIS A 54 -5.67 -2.96 -50.79
N TYR A 55 -6.70 -2.11 -50.64
CA TYR A 55 -7.21 -1.31 -51.76
C TYR A 55 -6.46 0.02 -51.97
N ALA A 56 -5.76 0.52 -50.98
CA ALA A 56 -5.05 1.79 -51.05
C ALA A 56 -3.69 1.70 -50.29
N PRO A 57 -2.61 1.22 -50.91
CA PRO A 57 -1.31 1.04 -50.28
C PRO A 57 -0.74 2.32 -49.64
N TRP A 58 -1.01 3.48 -50.19
CA TRP A 58 -0.59 4.76 -49.64
C TRP A 58 -1.22 5.06 -48.27
N VAL A 59 -2.41 4.53 -47.98
CA VAL A 59 -3.07 4.65 -46.65
C VAL A 59 -2.23 3.92 -45.60
N GLY A 60 -1.72 2.72 -45.92
CA GLY A 60 -0.83 1.98 -45.04
C GLY A 60 0.46 2.77 -44.73
N ALA A 61 1.05 3.40 -45.75
CA ALA A 61 2.25 4.23 -45.61
C ALA A 61 1.99 5.45 -44.67
N VAL A 62 0.85 6.12 -44.83
CA VAL A 62 0.46 7.25 -43.95
C VAL A 62 0.31 6.80 -42.50
N PHE A 63 -0.37 5.66 -42.23
CA PHE A 63 -0.53 5.16 -40.87
C PHE A 63 0.78 4.70 -40.27
N THR A 64 1.67 4.11 -41.05
CA THR A 64 3.02 3.76 -40.59
C THR A 64 3.81 5.01 -40.23
N ALA A 65 3.81 6.03 -41.06
CA ALA A 65 4.45 7.30 -40.78
C ALA A 65 3.89 7.95 -39.49
N LEU A 66 2.55 7.98 -39.33
CA LEU A 66 1.91 8.47 -38.10
C LEU A 66 2.31 7.67 -36.88
N SER A 67 2.39 6.34 -36.99
CA SER A 67 2.83 5.47 -35.90
C SER A 67 4.26 5.75 -35.48
N ILE A 68 5.15 5.98 -36.44
CA ILE A 68 6.56 6.37 -36.17
C ILE A 68 6.58 7.72 -35.44
N LEU A 69 5.79 8.69 -35.84
CA LEU A 69 5.70 9.99 -35.15
C LEU A 69 5.18 9.84 -33.70
N ILE A 70 4.16 9.00 -33.48
CA ILE A 70 3.64 8.69 -32.14
C ILE A 70 4.73 7.99 -31.31
N VAL A 71 5.47 7.04 -31.87
CA VAL A 71 6.57 6.36 -31.19
C VAL A 71 7.67 7.36 -30.79
N LEU A 72 8.08 8.25 -31.69
CA LEU A 72 9.06 9.29 -31.39
C LEU A 72 8.56 10.24 -30.29
N TYR A 73 7.27 10.59 -30.31
CA TYR A 73 6.64 11.36 -29.24
C TYR A 73 6.68 10.61 -27.89
N ILE A 74 6.38 9.30 -27.87
CA ILE A 74 6.46 8.46 -26.64
C ILE A 74 7.90 8.39 -26.12
N VAL A 75 8.89 8.19 -26.99
CA VAL A 75 10.31 8.14 -26.61
C VAL A 75 10.75 9.45 -25.97
N ARG A 76 10.29 10.60 -26.47
CA ARG A 76 10.63 11.92 -25.95
C ARG A 76 10.03 12.21 -24.57
N LYS A 77 8.93 11.56 -24.17
CA LYS A 77 8.32 11.79 -22.85
C LYS A 77 9.22 11.32 -21.70
N ASP A 78 9.18 12.03 -20.58
CA ASP A 78 9.86 11.65 -19.34
C ASP A 78 8.99 10.67 -18.52
N ASP A 79 8.59 9.55 -19.15
CA ASP A 79 7.82 8.48 -18.52
C ASP A 79 8.75 7.26 -18.26
N ASN A 80 8.42 6.43 -17.26
CA ASN A 80 9.14 5.19 -16.99
C ASN A 80 9.22 4.30 -18.24
N PRO A 81 10.43 3.82 -18.63
CA PRO A 81 10.66 3.03 -19.86
C PRO A 81 9.77 1.81 -20.00
N ALA A 82 9.42 1.13 -18.91
CA ALA A 82 8.57 -0.05 -18.93
C ALA A 82 7.20 0.21 -19.58
N TYR A 83 6.62 1.38 -19.32
CA TYR A 83 5.37 1.77 -19.97
C TYR A 83 5.55 2.15 -21.43
N LYS A 84 6.66 2.81 -21.78
CA LYS A 84 6.94 3.20 -23.17
C LYS A 84 7.04 1.98 -24.07
N ILE A 85 7.77 0.95 -23.61
CA ILE A 85 8.00 -0.30 -24.36
C ILE A 85 6.69 -0.98 -24.73
N VAL A 86 5.75 -1.12 -23.79
CA VAL A 86 4.45 -1.76 -24.07
C VAL A 86 3.71 -1.05 -25.18
N TRP A 87 3.63 0.28 -25.11
CA TRP A 87 2.93 1.08 -26.11
C TRP A 87 3.63 1.07 -27.46
N ILE A 88 4.96 1.15 -27.48
CA ILE A 88 5.76 1.09 -28.70
C ILE A 88 5.53 -0.24 -29.43
N ILE A 89 5.60 -1.36 -28.71
CA ILE A 89 5.34 -2.69 -29.28
C ILE A 89 3.91 -2.76 -29.84
N LEU A 90 2.92 -2.32 -29.09
CA LEU A 90 1.52 -2.36 -29.53
C LEU A 90 1.27 -1.51 -30.79
N ILE A 91 1.86 -0.31 -30.84
CA ILE A 91 1.74 0.61 -31.97
C ILE A 91 2.43 0.05 -33.22
N LEU A 92 3.60 -0.59 -33.08
CA LEU A 92 4.33 -1.17 -34.20
C LEU A 92 3.67 -2.45 -34.72
N LEU A 93 3.07 -3.28 -33.84
CA LEU A 93 2.35 -4.49 -34.25
C LEU A 93 1.02 -4.17 -34.96
N VAL A 94 0.29 -3.18 -34.47
CA VAL A 94 -1.03 -2.82 -35.02
C VAL A 94 -1.10 -1.29 -35.13
N PRO A 95 -0.53 -0.69 -36.16
CA PRO A 95 -0.30 0.76 -36.26
C PRO A 95 -1.49 1.65 -35.96
N LEU A 96 -2.63 1.43 -36.62
CA LEU A 96 -3.81 2.26 -36.42
C LEU A 96 -4.44 2.04 -35.04
N LEU A 97 -4.70 0.77 -34.67
CA LEU A 97 -5.38 0.43 -33.43
C LEU A 97 -4.48 0.74 -32.22
N GLY A 98 -3.19 0.42 -32.30
CA GLY A 98 -2.22 0.72 -31.25
C GLY A 98 -2.07 2.22 -31.02
N GLY A 99 -2.01 3.01 -32.08
CA GLY A 99 -1.99 4.48 -32.00
C GLY A 99 -3.27 5.04 -31.38
N LEU A 100 -4.45 4.56 -31.79
CA LEU A 100 -5.74 4.96 -31.23
C LEU A 100 -5.85 4.59 -29.75
N LEU A 101 -5.49 3.35 -29.40
CA LEU A 101 -5.48 2.91 -28.01
C LEU A 101 -4.51 3.73 -27.16
N TYR A 102 -3.35 4.11 -27.71
CA TYR A 102 -2.42 4.99 -27.00
C TYR A 102 -3.01 6.38 -26.74
N VAL A 103 -3.69 6.98 -27.72
CA VAL A 103 -4.33 8.29 -27.54
C VAL A 103 -5.40 8.23 -26.44
N VAL A 104 -6.16 7.12 -26.38
CA VAL A 104 -7.26 6.95 -25.41
C VAL A 104 -6.74 6.52 -24.02
N PHE A 105 -5.78 5.59 -23.96
CA PHE A 105 -5.36 4.94 -22.70
C PHE A 105 -3.90 5.21 -22.32
N GLY A 106 -3.08 5.76 -23.19
CA GLY A 106 -1.64 5.95 -22.94
C GLY A 106 -1.31 7.10 -22.00
N ASN A 107 -2.27 7.95 -21.70
CA ASN A 107 -2.05 9.04 -20.74
C ASN A 107 -2.31 8.55 -19.31
N LYS A 108 -1.23 8.46 -18.53
CA LYS A 108 -1.28 8.02 -17.12
C LYS A 108 -1.64 9.14 -16.15
N ARG A 109 -1.41 10.38 -16.57
CA ARG A 109 -1.65 11.53 -15.70
C ARG A 109 -3.13 11.64 -15.40
N PRO A 110 -3.51 11.93 -14.17
CA PRO A 110 -4.88 12.23 -13.80
C PRO A 110 -5.46 13.32 -14.70
N GLU A 111 -6.78 13.28 -14.88
CA GLU A 111 -7.47 14.32 -15.63
C GLU A 111 -7.06 15.71 -15.13
N ARG A 112 -6.86 16.66 -16.04
CA ARG A 112 -6.48 18.03 -15.69
C ARG A 112 -7.38 18.63 -14.61
N ARG A 113 -8.68 18.36 -14.69
CA ARG A 113 -9.66 18.81 -13.67
C ARG A 113 -9.39 18.25 -12.29
N MET A 114 -8.99 16.98 -12.19
CA MET A 114 -8.63 16.37 -10.90
C MET A 114 -7.39 17.05 -10.34
N ARG A 115 -6.32 17.21 -11.14
CA ARG A 115 -5.11 17.93 -10.72
C ARG A 115 -5.40 19.35 -10.24
N GLU A 116 -6.24 20.10 -10.96
CA GLU A 116 -6.64 21.47 -10.58
C GLU A 116 -7.46 21.51 -9.27
N LYS A 117 -8.31 20.49 -9.02
CA LYS A 117 -9.05 20.36 -7.74
C LYS A 117 -8.11 20.11 -6.56
N PHE A 118 -7.21 19.14 -6.71
CA PHE A 118 -6.21 18.85 -5.68
C PHE A 118 -5.26 20.04 -5.46
N ALA A 119 -4.75 20.66 -6.52
CA ALA A 119 -3.89 21.83 -6.39
C ALA A 119 -4.56 22.98 -5.61
N ARG A 120 -5.89 23.17 -5.77
CA ARG A 120 -6.65 24.15 -4.98
C ARG A 120 -6.75 23.73 -3.52
N ALA A 121 -7.06 22.46 -3.24
CA ALA A 121 -7.13 21.95 -1.87
C ALA A 121 -5.78 22.06 -1.15
N MET A 122 -4.69 21.60 -1.80
CA MET A 122 -3.33 21.64 -1.27
C MET A 122 -2.81 23.06 -1.04
N LYS A 123 -3.29 24.07 -1.77
CA LYS A 123 -2.87 25.46 -1.57
C LYS A 123 -3.17 25.98 -0.15
N GLY A 124 -4.27 25.49 0.44
CA GLY A 124 -4.67 25.88 1.81
C GLY A 124 -3.93 25.09 2.90
N THR A 125 -3.53 23.84 2.61
CA THR A 125 -2.95 22.94 3.60
C THR A 125 -1.42 22.97 3.63
N ARG A 126 -0.75 23.17 2.48
CA ARG A 126 0.71 23.19 2.38
C ARG A 126 1.41 24.15 3.37
N PRO A 127 0.95 25.38 3.59
CA PRO A 127 1.57 26.28 4.59
C PRO A 127 1.50 25.73 6.03
N LEU A 128 0.57 24.81 6.30
CA LEU A 128 0.37 24.20 7.62
C LEU A 128 1.29 22.99 7.87
N LEU A 129 1.97 22.53 6.85
CA LEU A 129 2.97 21.44 6.86
C LEU A 129 4.42 21.97 6.82
N ALA A 130 4.67 23.07 7.51
CA ALA A 130 6.02 23.63 7.60
C ALA A 130 6.95 22.67 8.38
N GLN A 131 8.16 22.43 7.83
CA GLN A 131 9.17 21.61 8.49
C GLN A 131 9.83 22.39 9.63
N ASP A 132 9.82 21.81 10.83
CA ASP A 132 10.66 22.26 11.93
C ASP A 132 12.09 21.74 11.73
N SER A 133 13.03 22.65 11.46
CA SER A 133 14.43 22.32 11.25
C SER A 133 15.08 21.70 12.49
N THR A 134 14.64 22.09 13.70
CA THR A 134 15.20 21.56 14.96
C THR A 134 14.90 20.07 15.13
N VAL A 135 13.74 19.61 14.68
CA VAL A 135 13.39 18.18 14.67
C VAL A 135 14.18 17.42 13.60
N LEU A 136 14.30 18.01 12.40
CA LEU A 136 15.05 17.40 11.30
C LEU A 136 16.53 17.24 11.67
N ASP A 137 17.12 18.21 12.36
CA ASP A 137 18.54 18.21 12.77
C ASP A 137 18.86 17.18 13.87
N ARG A 138 17.85 16.64 14.56
CA ARG A 138 18.01 15.55 15.53
C ARG A 138 18.29 14.19 14.85
N LEU A 139 17.96 14.06 13.57
CA LEU A 139 18.22 12.83 12.81
C LEU A 139 19.72 12.72 12.47
N PRO A 140 20.29 11.50 12.52
CA PRO A 140 21.61 11.24 11.96
C PRO A 140 21.66 11.67 10.48
N ALA A 141 22.83 12.01 9.97
CA ALA A 141 23.01 12.62 8.65
C ALA A 141 22.38 11.80 7.51
N ARG A 142 22.38 10.49 7.65
CA ARG A 142 21.84 9.53 6.69
C ARG A 142 20.31 9.60 6.62
N GLU A 143 19.65 9.40 7.74
CA GLU A 143 18.19 9.41 7.88
C GLU A 143 17.64 10.82 7.62
N ARG A 144 18.41 11.86 7.98
CA ARG A 144 18.09 13.26 7.70
C ARG A 144 17.98 13.55 6.20
N ALA A 145 18.82 12.93 5.36
CA ALA A 145 18.77 13.14 3.92
C ALA A 145 17.44 12.62 3.33
N THR A 146 17.03 11.40 3.71
CA THR A 146 15.74 10.83 3.33
C THR A 146 14.57 11.66 3.85
N ALA A 147 14.62 12.06 5.12
CA ALA A 147 13.57 12.87 5.75
C ALA A 147 13.43 14.24 5.09
N ARG A 148 14.55 14.88 4.72
CA ARG A 148 14.56 16.15 3.98
C ARG A 148 13.94 15.97 2.58
N TYR A 149 14.31 14.93 1.85
CA TYR A 149 13.73 14.63 0.55
C TYR A 149 12.18 14.51 0.63
N VAL A 150 11.67 13.75 1.59
CA VAL A 150 10.22 13.61 1.78
C VAL A 150 9.56 14.92 2.19
N ALA A 151 10.24 15.75 3.01
CA ALA A 151 9.72 17.06 3.40
C ALA A 151 9.69 18.06 2.24
N GLU A 152 10.74 18.13 1.42
CA GLU A 152 10.88 19.11 0.34
C GLU A 152 10.14 18.69 -0.93
N CYS A 153 10.25 17.41 -1.35
CA CYS A 153 9.63 16.90 -2.57
C CYS A 153 8.21 16.35 -2.33
N GLY A 154 8.00 15.61 -1.24
CA GLY A 154 6.68 15.10 -0.86
C GLY A 154 5.81 16.13 -0.13
N GLY A 155 6.44 17.08 0.58
CA GLY A 155 5.77 18.12 1.36
C GLY A 155 5.20 17.63 2.70
N TYR A 156 5.79 16.59 3.29
CA TYR A 156 5.40 16.04 4.58
C TYR A 156 6.53 16.16 5.61
N PRO A 157 6.37 17.00 6.66
CA PRO A 157 7.40 17.21 7.67
C PRO A 157 7.57 16.02 8.62
N VAL A 158 8.72 15.98 9.31
CA VAL A 158 9.00 15.08 10.43
C VAL A 158 8.46 15.64 11.75
N TRP A 159 8.14 14.73 12.69
CA TRP A 159 7.61 15.04 14.00
C TRP A 159 8.31 14.26 15.09
N ALA A 160 8.58 14.91 16.22
CA ALA A 160 9.25 14.29 17.38
C ALA A 160 8.27 13.86 18.48
N ASN A 161 7.14 14.57 18.63
CA ASN A 161 6.20 14.37 19.74
C ASN A 161 5.09 13.40 19.35
N THR A 162 5.48 12.18 18.96
CA THR A 162 4.52 11.17 18.51
C THR A 162 4.96 9.79 18.98
N SER A 163 4.09 9.10 19.70
CA SER A 163 4.28 7.69 20.02
C SER A 163 3.75 6.81 18.89
N VAL A 164 4.37 5.65 18.71
CA VAL A 164 4.02 4.67 17.69
C VAL A 164 3.78 3.33 18.34
N GLN A 165 2.64 2.73 18.05
CA GLN A 165 2.35 1.34 18.38
C GLN A 165 2.23 0.53 17.09
N TYR A 166 3.04 -0.52 16.98
CA TYR A 166 3.01 -1.46 15.86
C TYR A 166 2.02 -2.60 16.13
N TYR A 167 1.31 -3.03 15.09
CA TYR A 167 0.40 -4.18 15.12
C TYR A 167 0.85 -5.22 14.09
N PRO A 168 1.27 -6.40 14.54
CA PRO A 168 1.76 -7.47 13.67
C PRO A 168 0.63 -8.18 12.89
N ILE A 169 -0.63 -8.02 13.31
CA ILE A 169 -1.78 -8.70 12.70
C ILE A 169 -3.04 -7.83 12.77
N GLY A 170 -3.94 -8.03 11.80
CA GLY A 170 -5.13 -7.20 11.63
C GLY A 170 -6.12 -7.25 12.80
N GLN A 171 -6.24 -8.39 13.48
CA GLN A 171 -7.13 -8.54 14.65
C GLN A 171 -6.78 -7.55 15.77
N ASP A 172 -5.50 -7.43 16.09
CA ASP A 172 -5.03 -6.59 17.19
C ASP A 172 -5.22 -5.09 16.84
N MET A 173 -4.92 -4.71 15.60
CA MET A 173 -5.18 -3.36 15.13
C MET A 173 -6.68 -3.03 15.14
N TYR A 174 -7.52 -3.95 14.69
CA TYR A 174 -8.97 -3.77 14.68
C TYR A 174 -9.54 -3.57 16.09
N ALA A 175 -9.09 -4.37 17.07
CA ALA A 175 -9.49 -4.21 18.46
C ALA A 175 -9.11 -2.81 19.01
N ALA A 176 -7.90 -2.34 18.67
CA ALA A 176 -7.46 -0.99 19.03
C ALA A 176 -8.28 0.09 18.30
N MET A 177 -8.58 -0.09 17.00
CA MET A 177 -9.43 0.85 16.25
C MET A 177 -10.81 1.00 16.90
N LEU A 178 -11.47 -0.10 17.27
CA LEU A 178 -12.78 -0.04 17.94
C LEU A 178 -12.70 0.73 19.26
N LYS A 179 -11.67 0.47 20.08
CA LYS A 179 -11.46 1.16 21.34
C LYS A 179 -11.31 2.67 21.16
N GLU A 180 -10.51 3.10 20.20
CA GLU A 180 -10.27 4.53 19.93
C GLU A 180 -11.51 5.20 19.30
N LEU A 181 -12.23 4.50 18.41
CA LEU A 181 -13.49 4.99 17.85
C LEU A 181 -14.55 5.22 18.93
N GLU A 182 -14.64 4.31 19.92
CA GLU A 182 -15.53 4.46 21.09
C GLU A 182 -15.18 5.69 21.94
N ALA A 183 -13.90 6.03 22.03
CA ALA A 183 -13.41 7.15 22.81
C ALA A 183 -13.54 8.50 22.10
N ALA A 184 -13.86 8.54 20.80
CA ALA A 184 -13.96 9.76 20.00
C ALA A 184 -14.96 10.77 20.56
N GLN A 185 -14.59 12.07 20.61
CA GLN A 185 -15.41 13.13 21.19
C GLN A 185 -15.72 14.25 20.19
N HIS A 186 -14.86 14.51 19.20
CA HIS A 186 -14.98 15.67 18.31
C HIS A 186 -15.18 15.28 16.85
N TYR A 187 -14.27 14.46 16.30
CA TYR A 187 -14.38 14.04 14.91
C TYR A 187 -13.68 12.70 14.61
N ILE A 188 -14.19 12.03 13.58
CA ILE A 188 -13.65 10.79 13.02
C ILE A 188 -13.53 10.97 11.51
N PHE A 189 -12.33 10.82 10.97
CA PHE A 189 -12.07 10.80 9.53
C PHE A 189 -11.58 9.43 9.11
N MET A 190 -12.24 8.81 8.14
CA MET A 190 -11.90 7.49 7.61
C MET A 190 -11.76 7.52 6.11
N GLU A 191 -10.69 6.94 5.59
CA GLU A 191 -10.37 6.81 4.17
C GLU A 191 -9.90 5.38 3.90
N TYR A 192 -10.67 4.63 3.11
CA TYR A 192 -10.39 3.20 2.87
C TYR A 192 -10.63 2.80 1.43
N PHE A 193 -9.78 1.93 0.88
CA PHE A 193 -9.92 1.42 -0.48
C PHE A 193 -11.08 0.41 -0.61
N ILE A 194 -11.19 -0.53 0.33
CA ILE A 194 -12.23 -1.56 0.32
C ILE A 194 -13.09 -1.48 1.59
N ILE A 195 -14.41 -1.45 1.36
CA ILE A 195 -15.42 -1.67 2.41
C ILE A 195 -16.34 -2.80 1.92
N ARG A 196 -16.57 -3.81 2.77
CA ARG A 196 -17.52 -4.88 2.49
C ARG A 196 -18.77 -4.72 3.35
N GLN A 197 -19.91 -4.44 2.74
CA GLN A 197 -21.16 -4.12 3.45
C GLN A 197 -21.56 -5.15 4.51
N TYR A 198 -21.48 -6.45 4.18
CA TYR A 198 -21.93 -7.54 5.05
C TYR A 198 -20.78 -8.22 5.81
N SER A 199 -19.68 -7.54 6.01
CA SER A 199 -18.57 -7.98 6.86
C SER A 199 -18.89 -7.66 8.31
N GLY A 200 -18.62 -8.59 9.22
CA GLY A 200 -18.77 -8.38 10.67
C GLY A 200 -17.88 -7.25 11.17
N MET A 201 -16.66 -7.15 10.66
CA MET A 201 -15.74 -6.05 10.93
C MET A 201 -16.36 -4.69 10.61
N TRP A 202 -16.89 -4.53 9.38
CA TRP A 202 -17.50 -3.27 8.97
C TRP A 202 -18.76 -2.94 9.77
N GLN A 203 -19.64 -3.93 9.99
CA GLN A 203 -20.88 -3.71 10.72
C GLN A 203 -20.64 -3.23 12.17
N SER A 204 -19.60 -3.75 12.82
CA SER A 204 -19.22 -3.31 14.18
C SER A 204 -18.69 -1.87 14.16
N ILE A 205 -17.83 -1.53 13.22
CA ILE A 205 -17.33 -0.16 13.04
C ILE A 205 -18.52 0.78 12.74
N LEU A 206 -19.38 0.42 11.79
CA LEU A 206 -20.53 1.24 11.39
C LEU A 206 -21.46 1.52 12.57
N ALA A 207 -21.72 0.53 13.42
CA ALA A 207 -22.55 0.72 14.62
C ALA A 207 -21.96 1.78 15.58
N VAL A 208 -20.61 1.80 15.73
CA VAL A 208 -19.92 2.84 16.50
C VAL A 208 -20.05 4.20 15.82
N LEU A 209 -19.80 4.28 14.52
CA LEU A 209 -19.88 5.54 13.77
C LEU A 209 -21.28 6.16 13.80
N GLU A 210 -22.33 5.33 13.65
CA GLU A 210 -23.72 5.78 13.75
C GLU A 210 -24.07 6.32 15.15
N ARG A 211 -23.57 5.68 16.20
CA ARG A 211 -23.76 6.16 17.56
C ARG A 211 -23.02 7.48 17.78
N LYS A 212 -21.75 7.57 17.40
CA LYS A 212 -20.92 8.77 17.51
C LYS A 212 -21.52 9.95 16.73
N ALA A 213 -22.04 9.73 15.53
CA ALA A 213 -22.73 10.75 14.76
C ALA A 213 -23.98 11.27 15.50
N ARG A 214 -24.76 10.38 16.16
CA ARG A 214 -25.90 10.79 16.99
C ARG A 214 -25.50 11.56 18.27
N GLU A 215 -24.31 11.28 18.81
CA GLU A 215 -23.71 11.99 19.94
C GLU A 215 -23.16 13.37 19.54
N GLY A 216 -23.17 13.73 18.23
CA GLY A 216 -22.72 15.02 17.73
C GLY A 216 -21.25 15.01 17.24
N VAL A 217 -20.57 13.87 17.27
CA VAL A 217 -19.22 13.71 16.70
C VAL A 217 -19.28 13.86 15.18
N GLN A 218 -18.39 14.67 14.61
CA GLN A 218 -18.30 14.85 13.15
C GLN A 218 -17.68 13.61 12.49
N VAL A 219 -18.49 12.78 11.83
CA VAL A 219 -18.00 11.58 11.13
C VAL A 219 -17.93 11.84 9.63
N ARG A 220 -16.73 11.68 9.04
CA ARG A 220 -16.50 11.70 7.59
C ARG A 220 -15.88 10.39 7.14
N LEU A 221 -16.48 9.77 6.12
CA LEU A 221 -15.99 8.54 5.52
C LEU A 221 -15.75 8.74 4.02
N MET A 222 -14.61 8.32 3.53
CA MET A 222 -14.30 8.24 2.11
C MET A 222 -13.91 6.81 1.73
N TYR A 223 -14.42 6.32 0.61
CA TYR A 223 -14.04 5.02 0.08
C TYR A 223 -13.81 5.09 -1.43
N ASP A 224 -12.89 4.26 -1.94
CA ASP A 224 -12.70 4.14 -3.40
C ASP A 224 -13.87 3.37 -4.03
N ASP A 225 -14.50 3.98 -5.03
CA ASP A 225 -15.70 3.40 -5.65
C ASP A 225 -15.38 2.10 -6.41
N LEU A 226 -14.25 2.03 -7.12
CA LEU A 226 -13.84 0.83 -7.85
C LEU A 226 -13.39 -0.29 -6.89
N GLY A 227 -12.63 0.05 -5.85
CA GLY A 227 -12.20 -0.90 -4.81
C GLY A 227 -13.39 -1.58 -4.12
N SER A 228 -14.50 -0.86 -3.97
CA SER A 228 -15.70 -1.31 -3.27
C SER A 228 -16.87 -1.69 -4.18
N VAL A 229 -16.76 -1.53 -5.52
CA VAL A 229 -17.88 -1.64 -6.49
C VAL A 229 -18.62 -2.98 -6.46
N ALA A 230 -17.93 -4.07 -6.19
CA ALA A 230 -18.52 -5.41 -6.09
C ALA A 230 -19.02 -5.75 -4.68
N LEU A 231 -18.69 -4.95 -3.69
CA LEU A 231 -18.86 -5.21 -2.26
C LEU A 231 -19.85 -4.27 -1.58
N LEU A 232 -20.14 -3.12 -2.22
CA LEU A 232 -21.14 -2.15 -1.78
C LEU A 232 -22.25 -2.00 -2.81
N PRO A 233 -23.50 -1.71 -2.39
CA PRO A 233 -24.56 -1.35 -3.31
C PRO A 233 -24.30 0.01 -3.96
N GLY A 234 -24.77 0.21 -5.19
CA GLY A 234 -24.66 1.49 -5.87
C GLY A 234 -25.33 2.61 -5.06
N GLY A 235 -24.58 3.68 -4.77
CA GLY A 235 -25.09 4.80 -3.99
C GLY A 235 -25.08 4.59 -2.48
N TYR A 236 -24.27 3.67 -1.98
CA TYR A 236 -24.14 3.38 -0.54
C TYR A 236 -23.79 4.62 0.31
N TRP A 237 -23.06 5.58 -0.24
CA TRP A 237 -22.78 6.85 0.43
C TRP A 237 -24.06 7.61 0.86
N ARG A 238 -25.18 7.49 0.10
CA ARG A 238 -26.46 8.11 0.48
C ARG A 238 -27.09 7.44 1.71
N GLU A 239 -26.94 6.11 1.82
CA GLU A 239 -27.40 5.37 3.01
C GLU A 239 -26.64 5.85 4.26
N LEU A 240 -25.33 6.03 4.15
CA LEU A 240 -24.49 6.52 5.25
C LEU A 240 -24.82 7.97 5.63
N GLU A 241 -25.11 8.84 4.67
CA GLU A 241 -25.54 10.21 4.95
C GLU A 241 -26.88 10.27 5.69
N GLN A 242 -27.83 9.36 5.40
CA GLN A 242 -29.08 9.23 6.16
C GLN A 242 -28.87 8.82 7.62
N LYS A 243 -27.72 8.19 7.91
CA LYS A 243 -27.32 7.78 9.26
C LYS A 243 -26.49 8.86 9.99
N GLY A 244 -26.34 10.05 9.40
CA GLY A 244 -25.57 11.15 9.97
C GLY A 244 -24.06 11.09 9.67
N ILE A 245 -23.60 10.13 8.86
CA ILE A 245 -22.21 9.98 8.47
C ILE A 245 -21.99 10.66 7.12
N ARG A 246 -21.22 11.74 7.08
CA ARG A 246 -20.85 12.41 5.81
C ARG A 246 -19.98 11.46 4.98
N CYS A 247 -20.41 11.13 3.78
CA CYS A 247 -19.76 10.10 2.99
C CYS A 247 -19.44 10.54 1.55
N LEU A 248 -18.29 10.10 1.04
CA LEU A 248 -17.81 10.36 -0.30
C LEU A 248 -17.31 9.07 -0.96
N ALA A 249 -17.86 8.75 -2.15
CA ALA A 249 -17.27 7.74 -3.03
C ALA A 249 -16.19 8.40 -3.91
N PHE A 250 -14.92 8.04 -3.69
CA PHE A 250 -13.81 8.60 -4.45
C PHE A 250 -13.80 8.04 -5.88
N ASN A 251 -13.63 8.93 -6.85
CA ASN A 251 -13.48 8.64 -8.29
C ASN A 251 -14.50 7.60 -8.81
N PRO A 252 -15.81 7.95 -8.87
CA PRO A 252 -16.89 7.02 -9.18
C PRO A 252 -16.66 6.28 -10.49
N PHE A 253 -16.91 4.97 -10.47
CA PHE A 253 -16.74 4.10 -11.62
C PHE A 253 -17.86 4.29 -12.64
N VAL A 254 -17.54 4.95 -13.76
CA VAL A 254 -18.42 5.08 -14.92
C VAL A 254 -17.92 4.14 -16.01
N PRO A 255 -18.68 3.10 -16.41
CA PRO A 255 -18.31 2.20 -17.50
C PRO A 255 -17.97 2.99 -18.78
N LEU A 256 -16.93 2.58 -19.52
CA LEU A 256 -16.35 3.22 -20.71
C LEU A 256 -15.47 4.46 -20.42
N VAL A 257 -15.88 5.35 -19.52
CA VAL A 257 -15.09 6.56 -19.18
C VAL A 257 -14.00 6.21 -18.18
N SER A 258 -14.29 5.34 -17.21
CA SER A 258 -13.36 4.97 -16.14
C SER A 258 -12.22 4.03 -16.58
N LEU A 259 -12.25 3.49 -17.79
CA LEU A 259 -11.10 2.74 -18.34
C LEU A 259 -9.86 3.63 -18.51
N VAL A 260 -10.07 4.95 -18.63
CA VAL A 260 -9.00 5.95 -18.70
C VAL A 260 -8.56 6.42 -17.32
N MET A 261 -9.38 6.22 -16.28
CA MET A 261 -9.16 6.76 -14.93
C MET A 261 -8.60 5.69 -13.99
N ASN A 262 -7.33 5.34 -14.19
CA ASN A 262 -6.64 4.32 -13.38
C ASN A 262 -6.21 4.79 -11.97
N ASN A 263 -6.36 6.08 -11.68
CA ASN A 263 -5.94 6.65 -10.41
C ASN A 263 -6.95 6.33 -9.32
N ARG A 264 -6.53 5.55 -8.32
CA ARG A 264 -7.38 5.08 -7.24
C ARG A 264 -6.81 5.49 -5.89
N ASP A 265 -7.69 5.65 -4.93
CA ASP A 265 -7.29 5.92 -3.55
C ASP A 265 -7.09 4.60 -2.81
N HIS A 266 -5.82 4.21 -2.68
CA HIS A 266 -5.45 2.97 -2.02
C HIS A 266 -5.02 3.18 -0.56
N ARG A 267 -5.15 4.40 -0.03
CA ARG A 267 -4.84 4.72 1.36
C ARG A 267 -5.82 4.06 2.33
N LYS A 268 -5.36 3.82 3.54
CA LYS A 268 -6.15 3.37 4.68
C LYS A 268 -5.75 4.24 5.84
N ILE A 269 -6.59 5.23 6.10
CA ILE A 269 -6.36 6.25 7.12
C ILE A 269 -7.58 6.29 8.03
N LEU A 270 -7.36 6.24 9.33
CA LEU A 270 -8.34 6.57 10.35
C LEU A 270 -7.72 7.63 11.25
N VAL A 271 -8.35 8.80 11.34
CA VAL A 271 -7.98 9.88 12.27
C VAL A 271 -9.09 10.09 13.26
N ILE A 272 -8.74 10.20 14.53
CA ILE A 272 -9.67 10.43 15.65
C ILE A 272 -9.20 11.64 16.44
N ASP A 273 -10.05 12.65 16.55
CA ASP A 273 -9.84 13.88 17.33
C ASP A 273 -8.47 14.57 17.10
N GLY A 274 -7.83 14.33 15.96
CA GLY A 274 -6.54 14.92 15.56
C GLY A 274 -5.33 14.44 16.33
N HIS A 275 -5.49 13.64 17.36
CA HIS A 275 -4.39 13.15 18.18
C HIS A 275 -4.06 11.66 17.97
N THR A 276 -4.98 10.87 17.41
CA THR A 276 -4.79 9.44 17.14
C THR A 276 -5.01 9.17 15.65
N ALA A 277 -4.07 8.44 15.02
CA ALA A 277 -4.26 7.96 13.65
C ALA A 277 -3.83 6.50 13.51
N PHE A 278 -4.52 5.78 12.61
CA PHE A 278 -4.14 4.42 12.20
C PHE A 278 -3.87 4.40 10.70
N THR A 279 -2.85 3.65 10.30
CA THR A 279 -2.59 3.30 8.91
C THR A 279 -1.93 1.91 8.80
N GLY A 280 -1.99 1.32 7.62
CA GLY A 280 -1.44 -0.02 7.35
C GLY A 280 -2.06 -0.65 6.11
N GLY A 281 -1.91 -1.96 5.95
CA GLY A 281 -2.45 -2.68 4.80
C GLY A 281 -3.93 -3.04 4.91
N ILE A 282 -4.55 -2.93 6.08
CA ILE A 282 -5.86 -3.47 6.45
C ILE A 282 -7.00 -2.67 5.83
N ASN A 283 -7.88 -3.35 5.08
CA ASN A 283 -9.17 -2.80 4.65
C ASN A 283 -10.32 -3.24 5.59
N LEU A 284 -11.53 -2.79 5.32
CA LEU A 284 -12.70 -3.03 6.17
C LEU A 284 -13.49 -4.27 5.68
N SER A 285 -12.93 -5.46 5.92
CA SER A 285 -13.54 -6.75 5.56
C SER A 285 -12.98 -7.88 6.43
N ASP A 286 -13.76 -8.93 6.63
CA ASP A 286 -13.51 -10.03 7.58
C ASP A 286 -12.24 -10.83 7.31
N GLU A 287 -11.76 -10.90 6.08
CA GLU A 287 -10.50 -11.56 5.73
C GLU A 287 -9.29 -10.87 6.35
N TYR A 288 -9.29 -9.53 6.50
CA TYR A 288 -8.17 -8.78 7.08
C TYR A 288 -8.00 -9.00 8.59
N ILE A 289 -9.05 -9.46 9.24
CA ILE A 289 -9.05 -9.80 10.67
C ILE A 289 -9.17 -11.30 10.92
N ASN A 290 -8.91 -12.12 9.90
CA ASN A 290 -8.92 -13.57 9.98
C ASN A 290 -10.22 -14.19 10.54
N VAL A 291 -11.38 -13.56 10.31
CA VAL A 291 -12.69 -14.16 10.54
C VAL A 291 -13.06 -15.09 9.38
N THR A 292 -12.59 -14.76 8.19
CA THR A 292 -12.68 -15.62 7.00
C THR A 292 -11.28 -15.87 6.43
N HIS A 293 -11.03 -17.07 5.89
CA HIS A 293 -9.71 -17.50 5.44
C HIS A 293 -9.68 -17.92 3.96
N PRO A 294 -10.02 -17.01 3.00
CA PRO A 294 -10.08 -17.39 1.58
C PRO A 294 -8.71 -17.80 1.01
N HIS A 295 -7.61 -17.34 1.63
CA HIS A 295 -6.23 -17.59 1.21
C HIS A 295 -5.34 -17.99 2.41
N GLY A 296 -5.88 -18.81 3.33
CA GLY A 296 -5.18 -19.15 4.58
C GLY A 296 -5.15 -17.99 5.56
N VAL A 297 -4.11 -17.93 6.40
CA VAL A 297 -3.92 -16.82 7.34
C VAL A 297 -3.60 -15.55 6.58
N TRP A 298 -4.40 -14.50 6.83
CA TRP A 298 -4.16 -13.18 6.27
C TRP A 298 -3.22 -12.39 7.17
N LYS A 299 -1.97 -12.26 6.73
CA LYS A 299 -0.92 -11.53 7.45
C LYS A 299 -0.85 -10.10 6.96
N ASP A 300 -1.37 -9.17 7.76
CA ASP A 300 -1.30 -7.74 7.47
C ASP A 300 -0.79 -6.98 8.70
N THR A 301 -0.24 -5.79 8.47
CA THR A 301 0.39 -4.99 9.52
C THR A 301 -0.13 -3.56 9.50
N GLY A 302 -0.02 -2.89 10.64
CA GLY A 302 -0.32 -1.47 10.73
C GLY A 302 0.31 -0.81 11.93
N VAL A 303 0.14 0.50 12.00
CA VAL A 303 0.60 1.34 13.10
C VAL A 303 -0.50 2.25 13.60
N MET A 304 -0.50 2.52 14.91
CA MET A 304 -1.23 3.60 15.54
C MET A 304 -0.24 4.68 15.95
N LEU A 305 -0.54 5.91 15.57
CA LEU A 305 0.21 7.11 15.95
C LEU A 305 -0.61 7.90 16.97
N ARG A 306 0.06 8.44 18.00
CA ARG A 306 -0.52 9.41 18.92
C ARG A 306 0.42 10.58 19.09
N GLY A 307 -0.03 11.77 18.70
CA GLY A 307 0.72 13.01 18.79
C GLY A 307 0.75 13.82 17.50
N ASP A 308 1.75 14.68 17.37
CA ASP A 308 1.79 15.73 16.35
C ASP A 308 1.86 15.21 14.90
N ALA A 309 2.46 14.05 14.66
CA ALA A 309 2.56 13.45 13.32
C ALA A 309 1.18 13.08 12.73
N VAL A 310 0.13 12.94 13.54
CA VAL A 310 -1.26 12.73 13.08
C VAL A 310 -1.71 13.85 12.16
N TRP A 311 -1.11 15.03 12.28
CA TRP A 311 -1.43 16.19 11.44
C TRP A 311 -1.21 15.92 9.95
N ASN A 312 -0.15 15.20 9.58
CA ASN A 312 0.10 14.84 8.19
C ASN A 312 -1.07 14.00 7.61
N PHE A 313 -1.58 13.02 8.35
CA PHE A 313 -2.74 12.22 7.93
C PHE A 313 -4.04 13.02 7.93
N THR A 314 -4.23 13.91 8.90
CA THR A 314 -5.41 14.78 8.96
C THR A 314 -5.49 15.67 7.73
N LEU A 315 -4.39 16.33 7.36
CA LEU A 315 -4.37 17.18 6.18
C LEU A 315 -4.45 16.36 4.87
N MET A 316 -3.82 15.19 4.80
CA MET A 316 -3.91 14.28 3.66
C MET A 316 -5.37 13.88 3.39
N PHE A 317 -6.12 13.51 4.42
CA PHE A 317 -7.56 13.24 4.31
C PHE A 317 -8.34 14.48 3.84
N LEU A 318 -8.10 15.64 4.47
CA LEU A 318 -8.83 16.87 4.16
C LEU A 318 -8.53 17.41 2.76
N GLU A 319 -7.30 17.24 2.26
CA GLU A 319 -6.93 17.56 0.87
C GLU A 319 -7.77 16.76 -0.12
N THR A 320 -7.90 15.45 0.09
CA THR A 320 -8.70 14.59 -0.78
C THR A 320 -10.18 14.90 -0.65
N TRP A 321 -10.66 15.08 0.57
CA TRP A 321 -12.05 15.46 0.82
C TRP A 321 -12.40 16.76 0.11
N ASN A 322 -11.64 17.84 0.33
CA ASN A 322 -11.90 19.15 -0.26
C ASN A 322 -11.66 19.20 -1.78
N ALA A 323 -10.80 18.37 -2.33
CA ALA A 323 -10.65 18.25 -3.78
C ALA A 323 -11.94 17.72 -4.42
N MET A 324 -12.68 16.84 -3.75
CA MET A 324 -13.91 16.23 -4.24
C MET A 324 -15.15 16.99 -3.79
N ARG A 325 -15.18 17.44 -2.54
CA ARG A 325 -16.30 18.13 -1.89
C ARG A 325 -15.76 19.31 -1.07
N PRO A 326 -15.55 20.49 -1.70
CA PRO A 326 -15.00 21.66 -1.02
C PRO A 326 -15.93 22.14 0.11
N GLU A 327 -15.47 22.04 1.35
CA GLU A 327 -16.25 22.40 2.54
C GLU A 327 -15.43 23.17 3.55
N ASP A 328 -14.15 22.81 3.74
CA ASP A 328 -13.30 23.42 4.74
C ASP A 328 -12.43 24.52 4.13
N THR A 329 -12.43 25.68 4.77
CA THR A 329 -11.54 26.80 4.46
C THR A 329 -10.57 27.08 5.60
N ASP A 330 -10.89 26.63 6.81
CA ASP A 330 -10.07 26.67 8.01
C ASP A 330 -9.80 25.24 8.50
N PHE A 331 -8.53 24.88 8.65
CA PHE A 331 -8.08 23.57 9.08
C PHE A 331 -7.61 23.57 10.54
N LEU A 332 -7.45 24.72 11.16
CA LEU A 332 -6.96 24.85 12.53
C LEU A 332 -7.81 24.11 13.58
N PRO A 333 -9.15 24.00 13.44
CA PRO A 333 -9.97 23.21 14.35
C PRO A 333 -9.61 21.73 14.44
N TYR A 334 -8.90 21.20 13.43
CA TYR A 334 -8.47 19.79 13.35
C TYR A 334 -7.02 19.57 13.80
N ARG A 335 -6.35 20.60 14.35
CA ARG A 335 -4.93 20.53 14.71
C ARG A 335 -4.70 19.63 15.93
N PRO A 336 -3.63 18.79 15.92
CA PRO A 336 -3.21 18.04 17.10
C PRO A 336 -3.01 18.95 18.33
N GLY A 337 -3.32 18.42 19.50
CA GLY A 337 -3.19 19.14 20.75
C GLY A 337 -4.42 19.96 21.17
N LEU A 338 -5.32 20.34 20.25
CA LEU A 338 -6.59 21.01 20.63
C LEU A 338 -7.53 20.07 21.40
N HIS A 339 -7.52 18.79 21.04
CA HIS A 339 -8.42 17.77 21.56
C HIS A 339 -7.66 16.61 22.24
N ALA A 340 -6.36 16.78 22.46
CA ALA A 340 -5.55 15.73 23.12
C ALA A 340 -5.93 15.62 24.60
N PRO A 341 -6.11 14.40 25.13
CA PRO A 341 -6.32 14.18 26.55
C PRO A 341 -5.12 14.72 27.35
N ALA A 342 -5.38 15.32 28.51
CA ALA A 342 -4.33 15.78 29.41
C ALA A 342 -3.42 14.59 29.78
N GLY A 343 -2.12 14.66 29.44
CA GLY A 343 -1.16 13.58 29.65
C GLY A 343 -1.02 12.55 28.52
N GLY A 344 -1.64 12.78 27.37
CA GLY A 344 -1.81 11.76 26.32
C GLY A 344 -0.69 11.56 25.30
N ALA A 345 0.42 12.27 25.37
CA ALA A 345 1.62 11.91 24.62
C ALA A 345 2.36 10.86 25.46
N GLY A 346 2.23 9.57 25.12
CA GLY A 346 3.16 8.55 25.62
C GLY A 346 4.59 8.97 25.37
N GLU A 347 5.56 8.38 26.10
CA GLU A 347 6.97 8.69 25.88
C GLU A 347 7.30 8.65 24.38
N ALA A 348 7.55 9.82 23.81
CA ALA A 348 7.86 9.97 22.39
C ALA A 348 9.27 9.42 22.17
N GLY A 349 9.34 8.21 21.66
CA GLY A 349 10.58 7.57 21.27
C GLY A 349 10.76 7.66 19.75
N GLY A 350 11.78 8.40 19.29
CA GLY A 350 12.11 8.50 17.87
C GLY A 350 11.43 9.66 17.12
N ILE A 351 11.58 9.65 15.81
CA ILE A 351 11.04 10.66 14.89
C ILE A 351 10.14 9.94 13.88
N VAL A 352 9.01 10.55 13.57
CA VAL A 352 7.95 9.96 12.73
C VAL A 352 7.62 10.89 11.57
N GLN A 353 7.47 10.33 10.38
CA GLN A 353 7.13 11.09 9.17
C GLN A 353 6.08 10.35 8.35
N PRO A 354 4.78 10.56 8.63
CA PRO A 354 3.74 10.11 7.71
C PRO A 354 3.85 10.87 6.40
N PHE A 355 3.81 10.16 5.28
CA PHE A 355 3.88 10.75 3.95
C PHE A 355 2.89 10.11 2.99
N GLY A 356 2.51 10.87 1.97
CA GLY A 356 1.68 10.40 0.87
C GLY A 356 2.49 10.30 -0.40
N ASP A 357 2.07 9.40 -1.28
CA ASP A 357 2.46 9.37 -2.68
C ASP A 357 1.24 9.57 -3.57
N SER A 358 1.41 10.22 -4.71
CA SER A 358 0.30 10.70 -5.51
C SER A 358 0.61 10.68 -7.00
N PRO A 359 -0.32 10.22 -7.85
CA PRO A 359 -0.15 10.27 -9.30
C PRO A 359 -0.33 11.68 -9.89
N LEU A 360 -0.54 12.70 -9.06
CA LEU A 360 -0.85 14.07 -9.51
C LEU A 360 0.36 14.81 -10.06
N ASP A 361 1.55 14.46 -9.61
CA ASP A 361 2.85 15.02 -10.03
C ASP A 361 3.73 13.95 -10.70
N ALA A 362 4.99 14.26 -10.92
CA ALA A 362 5.94 13.38 -11.58
C ALA A 362 6.96 12.77 -10.59
N GLU A 363 6.87 13.10 -9.29
CA GLU A 363 7.80 12.65 -8.29
C GLU A 363 7.32 11.35 -7.63
N PRO A 364 7.95 10.20 -7.88
CA PRO A 364 7.58 8.91 -7.26
C PRO A 364 8.20 8.82 -5.86
N VAL A 365 7.62 9.55 -4.92
CA VAL A 365 8.17 9.72 -3.55
C VAL A 365 8.39 8.37 -2.88
N ALA A 366 7.42 7.46 -2.98
CA ALA A 366 7.49 6.15 -2.34
C ALA A 366 8.61 5.27 -2.93
N GLU A 367 8.75 5.21 -4.25
CA GLU A 367 9.80 4.43 -4.89
C GLU A 367 11.18 4.98 -4.53
N ASN A 368 11.34 6.30 -4.57
CA ASN A 368 12.60 6.97 -4.23
C ASN A 368 12.99 6.74 -2.77
N VAL A 369 12.03 6.78 -1.83
CA VAL A 369 12.26 6.43 -0.41
C VAL A 369 12.75 4.99 -0.27
N TYR A 370 12.13 4.04 -0.96
CA TYR A 370 12.53 2.64 -0.89
C TYR A 370 13.90 2.38 -1.51
N ILE A 371 14.21 3.04 -2.63
CA ILE A 371 15.54 2.98 -3.27
C ILE A 371 16.59 3.59 -2.35
N ASP A 372 16.29 4.72 -1.71
CA ASP A 372 17.21 5.41 -0.81
C ASP A 372 17.51 4.57 0.45
N ILE A 373 16.51 3.95 1.06
CA ILE A 373 16.71 3.00 2.18
C ILE A 373 17.64 1.85 1.74
N LEU A 374 17.42 1.25 0.57
CA LEU A 374 18.29 0.20 0.03
C LEU A 374 19.72 0.69 -0.26
N ALA A 375 19.86 1.92 -0.78
CA ALA A 375 21.15 2.51 -1.08
C ALA A 375 21.96 2.78 0.18
N GLN A 376 21.31 3.17 1.24
CA GLN A 376 21.93 3.52 2.52
C GLN A 376 22.18 2.31 3.43
N ALA A 377 21.47 1.17 3.26
CA ALA A 377 21.58 0.00 4.12
C ALA A 377 22.99 -0.58 4.20
N LYS A 378 23.39 -1.02 5.41
CA LYS A 378 24.73 -1.58 5.72
C LYS A 378 24.66 -3.04 6.11
N ASP A 379 23.74 -3.38 7.01
CA ASP A 379 23.66 -4.70 7.62
C ASP A 379 22.51 -5.51 7.03
N TYR A 380 21.29 -4.97 6.99
CA TYR A 380 20.15 -5.70 6.45
C TYR A 380 19.01 -4.78 5.97
N VAL A 381 18.20 -5.31 5.03
CA VAL A 381 16.89 -4.75 4.66
C VAL A 381 15.88 -5.89 4.57
N TYR A 382 14.81 -5.79 5.36
CA TYR A 382 13.69 -6.72 5.36
C TYR A 382 12.45 -6.05 4.76
N ILE A 383 11.80 -6.75 3.83
CA ILE A 383 10.68 -6.21 3.04
C ILE A 383 9.54 -7.21 3.07
N ALA A 384 8.31 -6.74 3.35
CA ALA A 384 7.09 -7.50 3.17
C ALA A 384 6.21 -6.80 2.12
N THR A 385 5.75 -7.56 1.12
CA THR A 385 4.86 -7.04 0.07
C THR A 385 3.99 -8.15 -0.52
N PRO A 386 2.69 -7.88 -0.81
CA PRO A 386 1.83 -8.87 -1.45
C PRO A 386 2.17 -9.08 -2.92
N TYR A 387 2.73 -8.06 -3.58
CA TYR A 387 3.04 -8.08 -5.01
C TYR A 387 4.45 -7.55 -5.26
N LEU A 388 5.16 -8.23 -6.16
CA LEU A 388 6.51 -7.85 -6.56
C LEU A 388 6.55 -7.70 -8.09
N ALA A 389 6.22 -6.50 -8.55
CA ALA A 389 6.26 -6.12 -9.97
C ALA A 389 6.99 -4.77 -10.09
N ILE A 390 8.31 -4.83 -10.04
CA ILE A 390 9.19 -3.69 -9.78
C ILE A 390 9.80 -3.11 -11.06
N SER A 391 10.19 -1.84 -10.99
CA SER A 391 10.97 -1.15 -12.01
C SER A 391 12.39 -1.73 -12.12
N ASN A 392 13.09 -1.36 -13.17
CA ASN A 392 14.50 -1.72 -13.33
C ASN A 392 15.38 -1.03 -12.28
N GLU A 393 15.03 0.18 -11.90
CA GLU A 393 15.69 0.99 -10.88
C GLU A 393 15.61 0.31 -9.51
N MET A 394 14.43 -0.11 -9.11
CA MET A 394 14.19 -0.85 -7.86
C MET A 394 14.91 -2.22 -7.88
N GLN A 395 14.82 -2.96 -8.99
CA GLN A 395 15.54 -4.23 -9.14
C GLN A 395 17.05 -4.03 -9.01
N THR A 396 17.59 -2.97 -9.60
CA THR A 396 19.02 -2.63 -9.52
C THR A 396 19.42 -2.30 -8.09
N ALA A 397 18.62 -1.51 -7.37
CA ALA A 397 18.87 -1.13 -5.98
C ALA A 397 18.90 -2.38 -5.06
N LEU A 398 17.91 -3.29 -5.18
CA LEU A 398 17.87 -4.55 -4.44
C LEU A 398 19.11 -5.44 -4.71
N CYS A 399 19.43 -5.62 -5.99
CA CYS A 399 20.59 -6.41 -6.39
C CYS A 399 21.91 -5.79 -5.91
N LEU A 400 22.04 -4.48 -5.96
CA LEU A 400 23.25 -3.77 -5.53
C LEU A 400 23.41 -3.87 -4.01
N ALA A 401 22.34 -3.68 -3.24
CA ALA A 401 22.38 -3.84 -1.79
C ALA A 401 22.87 -5.24 -1.39
N ALA A 402 22.28 -6.30 -1.96
CA ALA A 402 22.70 -7.68 -1.71
C ALA A 402 24.17 -7.94 -2.11
N LYS A 403 24.62 -7.43 -3.27
CA LYS A 403 26.02 -7.56 -3.72
C LYS A 403 27.02 -6.78 -2.87
N ARG A 404 26.58 -5.73 -2.16
CA ARG A 404 27.42 -5.03 -1.15
C ARG A 404 27.54 -5.81 0.16
N GLY A 405 26.84 -6.94 0.30
CA GLY A 405 26.85 -7.76 1.51
C GLY A 405 25.70 -7.49 2.48
N VAL A 406 24.73 -6.66 2.12
CA VAL A 406 23.52 -6.41 2.90
C VAL A 406 22.62 -7.65 2.86
N ASP A 407 22.11 -8.11 4.01
CA ASP A 407 21.12 -9.20 4.09
C ASP A 407 19.74 -8.68 3.65
N VAL A 408 19.47 -8.77 2.33
CA VAL A 408 18.20 -8.35 1.74
C VAL A 408 17.24 -9.52 1.72
N ARG A 409 16.12 -9.40 2.45
CA ARG A 409 15.05 -10.41 2.51
C ARG A 409 13.73 -9.85 2.05
N ILE A 410 13.05 -10.57 1.16
CA ILE A 410 11.72 -10.21 0.66
C ILE A 410 10.72 -11.30 1.03
N LEU A 411 9.64 -10.90 1.71
CA LEU A 411 8.51 -11.75 2.09
C LEU A 411 7.35 -11.52 1.10
N THR A 412 6.85 -12.61 0.52
CA THR A 412 5.72 -12.63 -0.41
C THR A 412 4.68 -13.67 0.02
N PRO A 413 3.45 -13.64 -0.54
CA PRO A 413 2.45 -14.65 -0.21
C PRO A 413 2.86 -16.08 -0.61
N GLY A 414 2.51 -17.06 0.21
CA GLY A 414 2.60 -18.48 -0.15
C GLY A 414 1.32 -18.99 -0.83
N ILE A 415 0.15 -18.44 -0.42
CA ILE A 415 -1.15 -18.72 -1.03
C ILE A 415 -1.65 -17.43 -1.68
N PRO A 416 -1.58 -17.28 -3.02
CA PRO A 416 -1.91 -16.02 -3.68
C PRO A 416 -3.42 -15.77 -3.79
N ASP A 417 -3.81 -14.49 -3.75
CA ASP A 417 -5.16 -14.02 -4.08
C ASP A 417 -5.43 -14.00 -5.60
N LYS A 418 -4.38 -13.75 -6.40
CA LYS A 418 -4.42 -13.63 -7.86
C LYS A 418 -3.30 -14.45 -8.50
N PRO A 419 -3.59 -15.64 -9.02
CA PRO A 419 -2.57 -16.53 -9.60
C PRO A 419 -1.71 -15.87 -10.70
N THR A 420 -2.29 -15.05 -11.57
CA THR A 420 -1.58 -14.37 -12.66
C THR A 420 -0.59 -13.32 -12.12
N VAL A 421 -0.99 -12.55 -11.10
CA VAL A 421 -0.10 -11.55 -10.46
C VAL A 421 1.01 -12.25 -9.69
N PHE A 422 0.71 -13.39 -9.08
CA PHE A 422 1.71 -14.21 -8.40
C PHE A 422 2.74 -14.81 -9.38
N GLN A 423 2.32 -15.25 -10.57
CA GLN A 423 3.25 -15.67 -11.62
C GLN A 423 4.14 -14.51 -12.10
N LEU A 424 3.58 -13.30 -12.20
CA LEU A 424 4.35 -12.10 -12.47
C LEU A 424 5.38 -11.85 -11.35
N THR A 425 4.96 -11.89 -10.08
CA THR A 425 5.85 -11.77 -8.90
C THR A 425 7.01 -12.78 -8.99
N ARG A 426 6.70 -14.07 -9.20
CA ARG A 426 7.73 -15.12 -9.30
C ARG A 426 8.67 -14.94 -10.49
N SER A 427 8.27 -14.24 -11.54
CA SER A 427 9.13 -13.96 -12.69
C SER A 427 10.34 -13.09 -12.35
N TYR A 428 10.29 -12.30 -11.27
CA TYR A 428 11.39 -11.46 -10.78
C TYR A 428 12.37 -12.24 -9.89
N TYR A 429 11.97 -13.36 -9.29
CA TYR A 429 12.77 -14.09 -8.29
C TYR A 429 14.15 -14.50 -8.80
N ALA A 430 14.23 -15.13 -9.96
CA ALA A 430 15.50 -15.66 -10.47
C ALA A 430 16.59 -14.59 -10.61
N SER A 431 16.24 -13.36 -10.98
CA SER A 431 17.21 -12.27 -11.11
C SER A 431 17.69 -11.75 -9.75
N LEU A 432 16.80 -11.68 -8.78
CA LEU A 432 17.07 -11.23 -7.41
C LEU A 432 17.89 -12.28 -6.65
N LEU A 433 17.51 -13.56 -6.72
CA LEU A 433 18.24 -14.68 -6.10
C LEU A 433 19.68 -14.81 -6.61
N ARG A 434 19.90 -14.64 -7.93
CA ARG A 434 21.29 -14.63 -8.49
C ARG A 434 22.15 -13.49 -7.94
N ALA A 435 21.54 -12.41 -7.51
CA ALA A 435 22.25 -11.28 -6.91
C ALA A 435 22.51 -11.44 -5.40
N GLY A 436 21.94 -12.48 -4.77
CA GLY A 436 22.07 -12.76 -3.34
C GLY A 436 20.89 -12.27 -2.49
N VAL A 437 19.83 -11.73 -3.09
CA VAL A 437 18.58 -11.42 -2.37
C VAL A 437 17.90 -12.71 -1.96
N ARG A 438 17.45 -12.81 -0.70
CA ARG A 438 16.73 -13.96 -0.17
C ARG A 438 15.22 -13.71 -0.27
N ILE A 439 14.46 -14.69 -0.73
CA ILE A 439 13.01 -14.58 -0.95
C ILE A 439 12.30 -15.66 -0.14
N TYR A 440 11.22 -15.25 0.54
CA TYR A 440 10.43 -16.10 1.40
C TYR A 440 8.96 -16.07 0.97
N GLU A 441 8.34 -17.24 0.79
CA GLU A 441 6.90 -17.39 0.54
C GLU A 441 6.21 -17.82 1.85
N TYR A 442 5.29 -17.00 2.35
CA TYR A 442 4.58 -17.21 3.61
C TYR A 442 3.64 -18.41 3.52
N THR A 443 4.06 -19.56 4.00
CA THR A 443 3.33 -20.84 3.84
C THR A 443 1.98 -20.89 4.55
N PRO A 444 1.74 -20.21 5.70
CA PRO A 444 0.42 -20.24 6.34
C PRO A 444 -0.69 -19.53 5.54
N GLY A 445 -0.34 -18.67 4.56
CA GLY A 445 -1.37 -17.96 3.84
C GLY A 445 -0.90 -16.80 2.96
N PHE A 446 -1.65 -15.70 3.02
CA PHE A 446 -1.46 -14.51 2.21
C PHE A 446 -0.84 -13.37 3.03
N VAL A 447 0.36 -12.93 2.65
CA VAL A 447 0.98 -11.72 3.18
C VAL A 447 0.42 -10.51 2.43
N HIS A 448 -0.24 -9.63 3.16
CA HIS A 448 -0.73 -8.35 2.64
C HIS A 448 -0.03 -7.15 3.30
N ALA A 449 0.92 -7.37 4.19
CA ALA A 449 1.75 -6.34 4.81
C ALA A 449 2.58 -5.57 3.76
N LYS A 450 2.76 -4.27 3.97
CA LYS A 450 3.63 -3.41 3.20
C LYS A 450 4.55 -2.71 4.19
N SER A 451 5.67 -3.37 4.45
CA SER A 451 6.61 -2.93 5.48
C SER A 451 8.04 -3.06 5.01
N TYR A 452 8.86 -2.08 5.38
CA TYR A 452 10.30 -2.05 5.18
C TYR A 452 10.99 -1.82 6.51
N LEU A 453 12.13 -2.46 6.72
CA LEU A 453 12.96 -2.24 7.88
C LEU A 453 14.43 -2.36 7.47
N ALA A 454 15.26 -1.39 7.84
CA ALA A 454 16.70 -1.41 7.59
C ALA A 454 17.50 -1.04 8.85
N ASP A 455 18.51 -1.85 9.16
CA ASP A 455 19.59 -1.59 10.13
C ASP A 455 19.11 -1.15 11.52
N ASP A 456 17.91 -1.52 11.98
CA ASP A 456 17.24 -1.02 13.20
C ASP A 456 17.08 0.51 13.27
N ALA A 457 17.39 1.21 12.19
CA ALA A 457 17.45 2.68 12.14
C ALA A 457 16.23 3.30 11.49
N VAL A 458 15.72 2.69 10.41
CA VAL A 458 14.58 3.20 9.64
C VAL A 458 13.62 2.09 9.27
N GLY A 459 12.32 2.38 9.37
CA GLY A 459 11.26 1.49 8.89
C GLY A 459 10.13 2.26 8.20
N VAL A 460 9.39 1.57 7.35
CA VAL A 460 8.17 2.07 6.73
C VAL A 460 7.04 1.08 6.95
N VAL A 461 5.90 1.56 7.40
CA VAL A 461 4.65 0.78 7.47
C VAL A 461 3.54 1.60 6.81
N GLY A 462 2.80 1.00 5.87
CA GLY A 462 1.77 1.74 5.16
C GLY A 462 0.98 0.92 4.16
N THR A 463 0.56 1.58 3.08
CA THR A 463 -0.34 1.01 2.07
C THR A 463 0.37 0.63 0.76
N ILE A 464 1.65 1.02 0.60
CA ILE A 464 2.39 1.04 -0.65
C ILE A 464 2.95 -0.34 -1.01
N ASN A 465 2.40 -1.00 -2.01
CA ASN A 465 2.94 -2.25 -2.55
C ASN A 465 4.16 -2.01 -3.42
N MET A 466 5.01 -3.05 -3.60
CA MET A 466 6.09 -3.04 -4.58
C MET A 466 5.57 -3.41 -5.99
N ASP A 467 4.62 -2.66 -6.49
CA ASP A 467 4.10 -2.83 -7.85
C ASP A 467 3.87 -1.49 -8.57
N PHE A 468 3.81 -1.54 -9.91
CA PHE A 468 3.67 -0.34 -10.73
C PHE A 468 2.42 0.49 -10.43
N ARG A 469 1.33 -0.11 -9.93
CA ARG A 469 0.12 0.66 -9.62
C ARG A 469 0.29 1.47 -8.36
N SER A 470 0.78 0.85 -7.30
CA SER A 470 1.04 1.55 -6.05
C SER A 470 2.07 2.66 -6.23
N LEU A 471 3.17 2.37 -6.96
CA LEU A 471 4.29 3.31 -7.10
C LEU A 471 4.04 4.46 -8.09
N TYR A 472 3.04 4.36 -9.00
CA TYR A 472 2.88 5.37 -10.07
C TYR A 472 1.45 5.80 -10.39
N LEU A 473 0.43 5.08 -9.93
CA LEU A 473 -0.94 5.32 -10.36
C LEU A 473 -1.93 5.57 -9.23
N HIS A 474 -1.65 5.08 -8.02
CA HIS A 474 -2.54 5.20 -6.87
C HIS A 474 -2.13 6.37 -5.97
N PHE A 475 -3.12 6.85 -5.20
CA PHE A 475 -2.84 7.61 -4.00
C PHE A 475 -2.52 6.60 -2.91
N GLU A 476 -1.36 6.73 -2.31
CA GLU A 476 -0.83 5.84 -1.28
C GLU A 476 -0.35 6.65 -0.08
N CYS A 477 -0.12 5.98 1.06
CA CYS A 477 0.52 6.57 2.21
C CYS A 477 1.40 5.57 2.95
N GLY A 478 2.41 6.10 3.63
CA GLY A 478 3.28 5.36 4.51
C GLY A 478 3.68 6.18 5.72
N THR A 479 4.21 5.51 6.72
CA THR A 479 4.81 6.14 7.89
C THR A 479 6.26 5.73 7.97
N LEU A 480 7.16 6.69 7.78
CA LEU A 480 8.58 6.54 8.07
C LEU A 480 8.81 6.66 9.57
N LEU A 481 9.53 5.71 10.13
CA LEU A 481 9.90 5.59 11.54
C LEU A 481 11.42 5.65 11.64
N TYR A 482 11.95 6.61 12.40
CA TYR A 482 13.38 6.82 12.58
C TYR A 482 13.73 6.62 14.06
N GLY A 483 14.49 5.58 14.38
CA GLY A 483 14.90 5.26 15.75
C GLY A 483 13.74 5.08 16.74
N CYS A 484 12.56 4.68 16.25
CA CYS A 484 11.39 4.44 17.08
C CYS A 484 11.45 3.05 17.75
N PRO A 485 10.97 2.89 19.00
CA PRO A 485 10.89 1.58 19.65
C PRO A 485 10.10 0.55 18.85
N ALA A 486 9.06 0.98 18.11
CA ALA A 486 8.26 0.14 17.24
C ALA A 486 9.06 -0.59 16.14
N LEU A 487 10.29 -0.16 15.82
CA LEU A 487 11.19 -0.87 14.88
C LEU A 487 11.62 -2.23 15.42
N ALA A 488 11.78 -2.35 16.75
CA ALA A 488 12.11 -3.64 17.38
C ALA A 488 10.95 -4.64 17.25
N ASP A 489 9.72 -4.18 17.44
CA ASP A 489 8.52 -5.02 17.27
C ASP A 489 8.35 -5.44 15.80
N LEU A 490 8.55 -4.51 14.86
CA LEU A 490 8.52 -4.78 13.43
C LEU A 490 9.61 -5.80 13.03
N LYS A 491 10.82 -5.68 13.58
CA LYS A 491 11.91 -6.64 13.34
C LYS A 491 11.56 -8.04 13.84
N GLN A 492 11.09 -8.11 15.07
CA GLN A 492 10.71 -9.38 15.68
C GLN A 492 9.60 -10.06 14.88
N ASP A 493 8.58 -9.33 14.48
CA ASP A 493 7.49 -9.83 13.65
C ASP A 493 7.97 -10.33 12.28
N MET A 494 8.83 -9.58 11.60
CA MET A 494 9.40 -10.00 10.32
C MET A 494 10.24 -11.28 10.46
N LEU A 495 11.08 -11.37 11.49
CA LEU A 495 11.90 -12.57 11.73
C LEU A 495 11.04 -13.81 12.03
N GLN A 496 9.98 -13.67 12.84
CA GLN A 496 9.02 -14.75 13.10
C GLN A 496 8.27 -15.16 11.82
N THR A 497 7.91 -14.18 11.00
CA THR A 497 7.21 -14.44 9.73
C THR A 497 8.13 -15.13 8.72
N PHE A 498 9.43 -14.77 8.62
CA PHE A 498 10.40 -15.51 7.82
C PHE A 498 10.56 -16.95 8.31
N ALA A 499 10.62 -17.17 9.64
CA ALA A 499 10.72 -18.52 10.20
C ALA A 499 9.49 -19.40 9.88
N ALA A 500 8.31 -18.79 9.71
CA ALA A 500 7.08 -19.47 9.30
C ALA A 500 6.92 -19.59 7.77
N SER A 501 7.92 -19.16 6.99
CA SER A 501 7.87 -19.10 5.54
C SER A 501 8.85 -20.10 4.91
N ARG A 502 8.55 -20.49 3.67
CA ARG A 502 9.47 -21.28 2.85
C ARG A 502 10.47 -20.34 2.15
N GLU A 503 11.76 -20.57 2.34
CA GLU A 503 12.79 -19.90 1.55
C GLU A 503 12.77 -20.44 0.11
N VAL A 504 12.79 -19.55 -0.86
CA VAL A 504 12.77 -19.88 -2.29
C VAL A 504 14.21 -19.97 -2.80
N HIS A 505 14.52 -21.05 -3.51
CA HIS A 505 15.83 -21.25 -4.12
C HIS A 505 15.78 -21.07 -5.64
N LEU A 506 16.95 -20.86 -6.26
CA LEU A 506 17.04 -20.64 -7.71
C LEU A 506 16.50 -21.82 -8.53
N GLU A 507 16.54 -23.01 -7.96
CA GLU A 507 16.00 -24.24 -8.55
C GLU A 507 14.48 -24.22 -8.68
N ASP A 508 13.79 -23.60 -7.71
CA ASP A 508 12.33 -23.40 -7.72
C ASP A 508 11.85 -22.46 -8.84
N CYS A 509 12.79 -21.68 -9.41
CA CYS A 509 12.51 -20.72 -10.48
C CYS A 509 12.67 -21.32 -11.89
N ARG A 510 13.04 -22.60 -12.00
CA ARG A 510 13.20 -23.26 -13.30
C ARG A 510 11.84 -23.46 -13.95
N THR A 511 11.67 -22.89 -15.13
CA THR A 511 10.45 -23.03 -15.95
C THR A 511 10.85 -23.59 -17.32
N GLY A 512 9.99 -24.42 -17.90
CA GLY A 512 10.17 -24.86 -19.31
C GLY A 512 10.02 -23.67 -20.28
N PHE A 513 10.35 -23.89 -21.54
CA PHE A 513 10.32 -22.86 -22.59
C PHE A 513 9.00 -22.04 -22.62
N TRP A 514 7.86 -22.70 -22.58
CA TRP A 514 6.54 -22.03 -22.60
C TRP A 514 6.27 -21.21 -21.34
N GLY A 515 6.73 -21.70 -20.18
CA GLY A 515 6.62 -20.96 -18.93
C GLY A 515 7.51 -19.70 -18.94
N ALA A 516 8.71 -19.80 -19.47
CA ALA A 516 9.62 -18.66 -19.64
C ALA A 516 9.05 -17.61 -20.61
N LEU A 517 8.50 -18.05 -21.75
CA LEU A 517 7.84 -17.17 -22.70
C LEU A 517 6.63 -16.46 -22.09
N PHE A 518 5.78 -17.20 -21.39
CA PHE A 518 4.61 -16.62 -20.70
C PHE A 518 5.04 -15.60 -19.62
N SER A 519 6.07 -15.90 -18.84
CA SER A 519 6.62 -14.98 -17.85
C SER A 519 7.19 -13.70 -18.51
N ALA A 520 7.85 -13.83 -19.67
CA ALA A 520 8.34 -12.68 -20.42
C ALA A 520 7.19 -11.78 -20.90
N VAL A 521 6.11 -12.38 -21.40
CA VAL A 521 4.89 -11.66 -21.80
C VAL A 521 4.25 -10.97 -20.59
N LEU A 522 4.13 -11.66 -19.44
CA LEU A 522 3.60 -11.06 -18.21
C LEU A 522 4.46 -9.86 -17.76
N ARG A 523 5.79 -9.99 -17.80
CA ARG A 523 6.69 -8.87 -17.46
C ARG A 523 6.55 -7.69 -18.42
N LEU A 524 6.37 -7.94 -19.69
CA LEU A 524 6.12 -6.88 -20.67
C LEU A 524 4.87 -6.09 -20.32
N PHE A 525 3.79 -6.78 -19.91
CA PHE A 525 2.54 -6.14 -19.54
C PHE A 525 2.43 -5.79 -18.05
N ALA A 526 3.47 -6.02 -17.24
CA ALA A 526 3.48 -5.72 -15.81
C ALA A 526 2.94 -4.31 -15.47
N PRO A 527 3.33 -3.23 -16.20
CA PRO A 527 2.82 -1.90 -15.92
C PRO A 527 1.30 -1.74 -16.12
N LEU A 528 0.66 -2.66 -16.84
CA LEU A 528 -0.77 -2.63 -17.13
C LEU A 528 -1.57 -3.67 -16.32
N LEU A 529 -0.93 -4.72 -15.80
CA LEU A 529 -1.57 -5.90 -15.20
C LEU A 529 -1.71 -5.84 -13.68
N SER A 530 -0.96 -5.00 -13.00
CA SER A 530 -1.01 -4.91 -11.55
C SER A 530 -2.42 -4.47 -11.12
N ASP A 531 -3.07 -5.33 -10.34
CA ASP A 531 -4.33 -5.15 -9.62
C ASP A 531 -5.61 -4.76 -10.41
N ALA A 532 -5.93 -5.49 -11.47
CA ALA A 532 -7.30 -5.53 -11.97
C ALA A 532 -8.17 -6.30 -10.96
N GLY A 533 -9.05 -5.59 -10.27
CA GLY A 533 -9.96 -5.96 -9.18
C GLY A 533 -10.15 -7.45 -8.89
N ALA A 534 -10.17 -7.79 -7.61
CA ALA A 534 -10.34 -9.14 -7.10
C ALA A 534 -11.52 -9.87 -7.76
N ARG A 535 -11.23 -10.88 -8.56
CA ARG A 535 -12.21 -11.92 -8.89
C ARG A 535 -12.28 -12.84 -7.67
N HIS A 536 -13.24 -12.62 -6.79
CA HIS A 536 -13.55 -13.63 -5.80
C HIS A 536 -14.10 -14.89 -6.50
N PRO A 537 -13.56 -16.09 -6.23
CA PRO A 537 -14.23 -17.31 -6.62
C PRO A 537 -15.52 -17.42 -5.82
N SER A 538 -16.65 -17.17 -6.47
CA SER A 538 -17.95 -17.51 -5.94
C SER A 538 -18.08 -19.03 -5.90
N ARG A 539 -18.37 -19.56 -4.70
CA ARG A 539 -18.76 -20.94 -4.35
C ARG A 539 -17.66 -21.83 -3.74
N ALA A 540 -17.42 -21.64 -2.45
CA ALA A 540 -17.38 -22.80 -1.57
C ALA A 540 -18.83 -23.07 -1.12
N ARG A 541 -19.35 -24.26 -1.39
CA ARG A 541 -20.62 -24.72 -0.83
C ARG A 541 -20.38 -24.90 0.67
N CYS A 542 -20.96 -24.03 1.49
CA CYS A 542 -21.11 -24.30 2.90
C CYS A 542 -22.08 -25.48 3.03
N GLY A 543 -21.56 -26.64 3.36
CA GLY A 543 -22.36 -27.72 3.95
C GLY A 543 -22.81 -27.25 5.36
N PRO A 544 -23.97 -27.73 5.85
CA PRO A 544 -24.45 -27.34 7.17
C PRO A 544 -23.51 -27.87 8.24
N GLY A 545 -22.86 -26.93 8.99
CA GLY A 545 -22.10 -27.26 10.18
C GLY A 545 -23.01 -27.75 11.32
N PRO A 546 -22.48 -28.52 12.28
CA PRO A 546 -23.29 -29.06 13.39
C PRO A 546 -23.79 -27.91 14.29
N PRO A 547 -24.95 -28.12 14.99
CA PRO A 547 -25.56 -27.08 15.79
C PRO A 547 -24.72 -26.77 17.01
N VAL A 548 -24.38 -25.47 17.19
CA VAL A 548 -23.72 -24.93 18.39
C VAL A 548 -24.76 -24.90 19.51
N ALA A 549 -24.46 -25.60 20.60
CA ALA A 549 -25.29 -25.66 21.82
C ALA A 549 -25.45 -24.25 22.40
N GLY A 550 -26.71 -23.88 22.70
CA GLY A 550 -27.08 -22.57 23.21
C GLY A 550 -26.52 -22.31 24.61
N TRP A 551 -25.94 -21.12 24.79
CA TRP A 551 -25.70 -20.56 26.10
C TRP A 551 -26.98 -19.85 26.58
N ALA A 552 -27.62 -20.46 27.58
CA ALA A 552 -28.77 -19.89 28.25
C ALA A 552 -28.31 -18.77 29.21
N CYS A 553 -28.92 -17.61 29.04
CA CYS A 553 -28.81 -16.46 29.93
C CYS A 553 -29.56 -16.77 31.24
N GLY A 554 -28.82 -17.08 32.32
CA GLY A 554 -29.37 -17.25 33.66
C GLY A 554 -29.55 -15.90 34.37
N LYS A 555 -30.77 -15.61 34.77
CA LYS A 555 -31.12 -14.47 35.61
C LYS A 555 -30.51 -14.66 37.01
N SER A 556 -29.81 -13.66 37.51
CA SER A 556 -29.35 -13.56 38.89
C SER A 556 -30.48 -13.12 39.83
N THR A 557 -30.80 -13.96 40.81
CA THR A 557 -31.44 -13.54 42.04
C THR A 557 -30.45 -13.71 43.17
N GLY A 558 -30.27 -12.65 43.97
CA GLY A 558 -29.33 -12.58 45.08
C GLY A 558 -29.69 -13.48 46.26
N PHE A 559 -28.68 -13.88 47.00
CA PHE A 559 -28.74 -14.05 48.45
C PHE A 559 -27.34 -13.86 49.06
N ALA A 560 -27.29 -13.16 50.17
CA ALA A 560 -26.14 -12.89 50.99
C ALA A 560 -25.80 -14.13 51.89
N GLY A 561 -24.54 -14.27 52.25
CA GLY A 561 -24.16 -15.24 53.30
C GLY A 561 -22.65 -15.42 53.46
N GLU A 562 -22.17 -14.99 54.58
CA GLU A 562 -20.84 -15.04 55.18
C GLU A 562 -20.11 -16.42 55.16
N GLY A 563 -18.79 -16.40 55.24
CA GLY A 563 -18.05 -17.53 55.82
C GLY A 563 -16.63 -17.80 55.32
N ALA A 564 -15.65 -17.18 55.97
CA ALA A 564 -14.35 -17.67 56.48
C ALA A 564 -13.50 -18.71 55.74
N SER A 565 -12.26 -18.28 55.46
CA SER A 565 -10.95 -18.93 55.71
C SER A 565 -10.67 -20.35 55.18
N GLN A 566 -9.59 -20.51 54.43
CA GLN A 566 -8.37 -21.17 54.89
C GLN A 566 -7.28 -21.22 53.79
N HIS A 567 -6.11 -20.78 54.20
CA HIS A 567 -4.80 -20.98 53.60
C HIS A 567 -4.47 -22.45 53.32
N ARG A 568 -3.82 -22.73 52.22
CA ARG A 568 -2.72 -23.70 52.17
C ARG A 568 -1.72 -23.35 51.07
N ALA A 569 -0.55 -22.91 51.49
CA ALA A 569 0.70 -22.93 50.73
C ALA A 569 1.28 -24.36 50.75
N PHE A 570 1.92 -24.76 49.69
CA PHE A 570 2.92 -25.85 49.70
C PHE A 570 4.13 -25.45 48.83
N PRO A 571 5.33 -25.98 49.15
CA PRO A 571 6.56 -25.20 49.15
C PRO A 571 7.51 -25.54 47.97
N CYS A 572 8.48 -24.64 47.80
CA CYS A 572 9.73 -24.84 47.07
C CYS A 572 10.54 -26.00 47.63
N SER A 573 11.12 -26.82 46.76
CA SER A 573 12.29 -27.63 47.14
C SER A 573 13.45 -27.29 46.19
N ALA A 574 14.51 -26.74 46.82
CA ALA A 574 15.84 -26.61 46.26
C ALA A 574 16.56 -27.96 46.32
N GLY A 575 17.33 -28.28 45.32
CA GLY A 575 18.23 -29.44 45.27
C GLY A 575 19.55 -29.06 44.61
N GLN A 576 20.57 -28.98 45.46
CA GLN A 576 22.01 -28.80 45.22
C GLN A 576 22.56 -29.86 44.24
N GLY A 577 23.50 -29.53 43.34
CA GLY A 577 24.90 -29.47 43.63
C GLY A 577 25.71 -30.34 42.69
N GLY A 578 26.81 -29.82 42.21
CA GLY A 578 28.03 -30.58 41.89
C GLY A 578 28.61 -30.38 40.48
N PRO A 579 29.89 -30.04 40.41
CA PRO A 579 30.60 -29.68 39.20
C PRO A 579 31.40 -30.83 38.61
N LEU A 580 31.81 -30.74 37.36
CA LEU A 580 32.93 -31.42 36.67
C LEU A 580 32.64 -31.37 35.16
N THR A 581 33.46 -31.04 34.23
CA THR A 581 34.92 -30.98 34.02
C THR A 581 35.21 -30.26 32.72
N ALA A 582 36.30 -29.52 32.68
CA ALA A 582 36.87 -28.88 31.52
C ALA A 582 37.31 -29.91 30.45
N GLY A 583 36.97 -29.66 29.20
CA GLY A 583 37.46 -30.38 28.05
C GLY A 583 38.09 -29.44 27.05
N TYR A 584 39.41 -29.35 27.06
CA TYR A 584 40.28 -28.74 26.05
C TYR A 584 39.96 -29.23 24.66
N TYR A 585 39.79 -28.33 23.69
CA TYR A 585 40.20 -28.63 22.32
C TYR A 585 40.85 -27.43 21.62
N ARG A 586 42.04 -27.69 21.18
CA ARG A 586 43.12 -26.96 20.52
C ARG A 586 42.71 -26.04 19.41
N ARG A 587 43.36 -24.88 19.40
CA ARG A 587 43.63 -24.00 18.26
C ARG A 587 44.29 -24.76 17.13
N LYS A 588 43.88 -24.54 15.89
CA LYS A 588 44.71 -24.70 14.69
C LYS A 588 44.94 -23.36 14.03
N ALA A 589 46.19 -23.10 13.77
CA ALA A 589 46.77 -21.89 13.21
C ALA A 589 46.62 -21.81 11.65
N PRO A 590 46.94 -20.66 11.03
CA PRO A 590 46.52 -20.27 9.70
C PRO A 590 47.42 -20.84 8.60
N VAL A 591 46.85 -21.11 7.42
CA VAL A 591 47.56 -21.50 6.21
C VAL A 591 47.90 -20.24 5.41
N ARG A 592 49.19 -20.18 5.03
CA ARG A 592 49.90 -19.15 4.29
C ARG A 592 49.37 -18.98 2.84
N ALA A 593 49.39 -17.73 2.38
CA ALA A 593 49.37 -17.36 0.98
C ALA A 593 50.70 -17.68 0.28
N PRO A 594 50.70 -17.90 -1.04
CA PRO A 594 51.92 -17.76 -1.84
C PRO A 594 52.00 -16.37 -2.50
N ALA A 595 53.25 -15.89 -2.50
CA ALA A 595 53.68 -14.63 -3.02
C ALA A 595 53.96 -14.64 -4.53
N ALA A 596 53.96 -13.44 -5.07
CA ALA A 596 54.80 -12.92 -6.15
C ALA A 596 54.35 -13.06 -7.62
N CYS A 597 54.04 -11.90 -8.20
CA CYS A 597 54.78 -11.50 -9.39
C CYS A 597 54.87 -9.95 -9.44
N LYS A 598 56.09 -9.47 -9.54
CA LYS A 598 56.49 -8.07 -9.68
C LYS A 598 56.60 -7.66 -11.15
N ARG A 599 56.47 -6.32 -11.35
CA ARG A 599 56.93 -5.42 -12.44
C ARG A 599 55.93 -5.22 -13.59
N ALA A 600 55.53 -3.95 -13.86
CA ALA A 600 56.43 -2.92 -14.44
C ALA A 600 55.83 -1.53 -14.21
N ALA A 601 56.73 -0.61 -13.92
CA ALA A 601 56.50 0.84 -13.77
C ALA A 601 56.36 1.51 -15.15
N GLY A 602 55.57 2.56 -15.21
CA GLY A 602 55.48 3.50 -16.33
C GLY A 602 54.95 4.82 -15.81
N GLU A 603 55.89 5.73 -15.54
CA GLU A 603 55.67 7.13 -15.18
C GLU A 603 54.94 7.90 -16.28
N ILE A 604 53.96 8.77 -15.90
CA ILE A 604 53.73 10.01 -16.63
C ILE A 604 53.36 11.09 -15.59
N ASN A 605 54.12 12.15 -15.69
CA ASN A 605 54.29 13.32 -14.84
C ASN A 605 53.03 14.16 -14.55
N CYS A 606 53.02 14.66 -13.32
CA CYS A 606 52.38 15.89 -12.88
C CYS A 606 52.86 17.12 -13.68
N MET A 607 51.94 18.05 -13.94
CA MET A 607 52.25 19.48 -13.93
C MET A 607 51.13 20.24 -13.19
N CYS A 608 51.49 20.74 -12.02
CA CYS A 608 50.85 21.86 -11.33
C CYS A 608 51.44 23.18 -11.84
N ALA A 609 50.62 24.18 -12.08
CA ALA A 609 50.87 25.60 -11.90
C ALA A 609 49.51 26.32 -12.02
N GLY A 610 49.04 27.14 -11.16
CA GLY A 610 49.61 28.08 -10.22
C GLY A 610 49.03 29.47 -10.50
N ALA A 611 48.59 30.11 -9.43
CA ALA A 611 48.51 31.57 -9.20
C ALA A 611 47.21 32.31 -9.64
N GLN A 612 46.41 32.74 -8.65
CA GLN A 612 46.41 34.07 -7.99
C GLN A 612 45.59 35.18 -8.69
N ALA A 613 44.53 35.53 -7.99
CA ALA A 613 44.08 36.84 -7.52
C ALA A 613 44.17 38.05 -8.46
N CYS A 614 43.05 38.77 -8.59
CA CYS A 614 42.99 40.21 -8.32
C CYS A 614 41.55 40.74 -8.24
N ALA A 615 41.34 41.63 -7.32
CA ALA A 615 40.14 42.28 -6.86
C ALA A 615 39.62 43.43 -7.75
N GLY A 616 38.29 43.60 -7.76
CA GLY A 616 37.52 44.81 -7.60
C GLY A 616 37.64 45.98 -8.62
N PRO A 617 36.79 46.99 -8.38
CA PRO A 617 35.38 47.11 -8.71
C PRO A 617 35.15 48.29 -9.72
N LEU A 618 33.89 48.53 -10.17
CA LEU A 618 33.25 49.83 -10.32
C LEU A 618 32.09 49.88 -11.34
N ARG A 619 30.94 50.36 -10.81
CA ARG A 619 30.00 51.36 -11.36
C ARG A 619 29.47 51.15 -12.79
N GLY A 620 28.18 51.01 -13.01
CA GLY A 620 27.17 52.06 -12.89
C GLY A 620 26.48 52.27 -14.22
N GLY A 621 25.16 52.42 -14.26
CA GLY A 621 24.44 53.02 -15.40
C GLY A 621 23.23 52.22 -15.90
N ARG A 622 22.09 52.41 -15.36
CA ARG A 622 20.84 53.10 -15.78
C ARG A 622 20.22 52.73 -17.14
N MET A 623 18.93 52.42 -17.01
CA MET A 623 17.72 52.77 -17.80
C MET A 623 17.38 51.95 -19.05
N LEU A 624 16.29 51.16 -18.96
CA LEU A 624 14.92 51.26 -19.53
C LEU A 624 14.77 51.77 -20.98
N PRO A 625 13.66 51.52 -21.66
CA PRO A 625 12.78 50.33 -21.78
C PRO A 625 12.48 49.97 -23.26
N GLY A 626 11.86 48.86 -23.48
CA GLY A 626 11.25 48.47 -24.74
C GLY A 626 10.46 47.20 -24.54
#